data_32c70c788ec53f831433429bfd1b53d4
#
_entry.id   32c70c788ec53f831433429bfd1b53d4
#
_cell.length_a   1.000
_cell.length_b   1.000
_cell.length_c   1.000
_cell.angle_alpha   90.00
_cell.angle_beta   90.00
_cell.angle_gamma   90.00
#
_symmetry.space_group_name_H-M   'P 1'
#
loop_
_entity.id
_entity.type
_entity.pdbx_description
1 polymer ?
#
loop_
_entity_poly.entity_id
_entity_poly.type
_entity_poly.pdbx_seq_one_letter_code
_entity_poly.pdbx_strand_id
1 'polypeptide(L)'
;MKWITRERVKVDRVACPWLIRKFVDKDAEFFFVPADKVTNEAQRLGAAPFDVKGVELGHHGKECSFEAILKKYNLTSDPALALLGKIVNGADTDNTLWNQPEGAGLEAIAEGFRHLGYKDDHELNSAEWIVYDALYAYCQEMVRQGKPDGMFK
;
A
#
# COMPACT_ATOMS: atom_id res chain seq x y z
N MET A 1 -10.69 14.14 1.73
CA MET A 1 -11.05 13.57 0.42
C MET A 1 -11.48 12.12 0.60
N LYS A 2 -12.34 11.62 -0.27
CA LYS A 2 -12.83 10.24 -0.20
C LYS A 2 -12.03 9.35 -1.13
N TRP A 3 -11.70 8.14 -0.66
CA TRP A 3 -10.91 7.14 -1.37
C TRP A 3 -11.60 5.80 -1.27
N ILE A 4 -11.64 5.01 -2.33
CA ILE A 4 -12.40 3.78 -2.37
C ILE A 4 -11.62 2.64 -3.03
N THR A 5 -11.71 1.45 -2.46
CA THR A 5 -11.10 0.24 -3.01
C THR A 5 -11.93 -1.00 -2.68
N ARG A 6 -11.43 -2.16 -3.07
CA ARG A 6 -12.08 -3.45 -2.83
C ARG A 6 -11.99 -3.83 -1.36
N GLU A 7 -13.03 -4.46 -0.85
CA GLU A 7 -13.05 -5.05 0.48
C GLU A 7 -12.10 -6.24 0.61
N ARG A 8 -11.96 -6.78 1.82
CA ARG A 8 -11.07 -7.89 2.18
C ARG A 8 -9.62 -7.52 1.90
N VAL A 9 -9.18 -6.49 2.60
CA VAL A 9 -7.89 -5.86 2.36
C VAL A 9 -6.71 -6.78 2.65
N LYS A 10 -5.65 -6.60 1.84
CA LYS A 10 -4.36 -7.25 1.98
C LYS A 10 -3.32 -6.39 1.27
N VAL A 11 -2.11 -6.31 1.78
CA VAL A 11 -0.95 -5.56 1.26
C VAL A 11 -1.32 -4.16 0.73
N ASP A 12 -1.53 -3.98 -0.57
CA ASP A 12 -1.77 -2.65 -1.18
C ASP A 12 -2.99 -1.94 -0.58
N ARG A 13 -4.05 -2.68 -0.21
CA ARG A 13 -5.26 -2.07 0.35
C ARG A 13 -5.15 -1.78 1.85
N VAL A 14 -3.95 -1.97 2.42
CA VAL A 14 -3.55 -1.48 3.74
C VAL A 14 -2.40 -0.48 3.60
N ALA A 15 -1.41 -0.79 2.77
CA ALA A 15 -0.26 0.08 2.53
C ALA A 15 -0.67 1.41 1.87
N CYS A 16 -1.57 1.38 0.88
CA CYS A 16 -2.03 2.59 0.21
C CYS A 16 -2.81 3.52 1.14
N PRO A 17 -3.79 3.05 1.93
CA PRO A 17 -4.42 3.90 2.94
C PRO A 17 -3.43 4.52 3.92
N TRP A 18 -2.44 3.77 4.39
CA TRP A 18 -1.37 4.28 5.23
C TRP A 18 -0.60 5.41 4.53
N LEU A 19 -0.17 5.18 3.29
CA LEU A 19 0.58 6.16 2.50
C LEU A 19 -0.24 7.43 2.26
N ILE A 20 -1.49 7.25 1.85
CA ILE A 20 -2.40 8.35 1.58
C ILE A 20 -2.60 9.22 2.84
N ARG A 21 -2.93 8.59 3.96
CA ARG A 21 -3.19 9.32 5.20
C ARG A 21 -1.97 10.08 5.69
N LYS A 22 -0.78 9.52 5.54
CA LYS A 22 0.45 10.13 6.07
C LYS A 22 1.07 11.17 5.15
N PHE A 23 0.97 11.00 3.82
CA PHE A 23 1.76 11.81 2.88
C PHE A 23 0.94 12.56 1.84
N VAL A 24 -0.32 12.22 1.65
CA VAL A 24 -1.15 12.79 0.58
C VAL A 24 -2.32 13.58 1.15
N ASP A 25 -3.08 12.98 2.06
CA ASP A 25 -4.35 13.53 2.54
C ASP A 25 -4.58 13.09 3.99
N LYS A 26 -4.20 13.94 4.94
CA LYS A 26 -4.31 13.65 6.37
C LYS A 26 -5.76 13.42 6.83
N ASP A 27 -6.73 13.93 6.08
CA ASP A 27 -8.15 13.82 6.39
C ASP A 27 -8.84 12.79 5.49
N ALA A 28 -8.08 11.88 4.88
CA ALA A 28 -8.60 10.85 3.99
C ALA A 28 -9.66 10.00 4.66
N GLU A 29 -10.75 9.76 3.94
CA GLU A 29 -11.85 8.89 4.35
C GLU A 29 -11.88 7.72 3.38
N PHE A 30 -11.80 6.50 3.92
CA PHE A 30 -11.67 5.28 3.10
C PHE A 30 -12.98 4.49 3.07
N PHE A 31 -13.28 3.94 1.90
CA PHE A 31 -14.44 3.08 1.66
C PHE A 31 -13.98 1.76 1.06
N PHE A 32 -14.51 0.65 1.58
CA PHE A 32 -14.19 -0.71 1.14
C PHE A 32 -15.48 -1.39 0.71
N VAL A 33 -15.58 -1.75 -0.57
CA VAL A 33 -16.80 -2.32 -1.16
C VAL A 33 -16.44 -3.52 -2.03
N PRO A 34 -17.41 -4.36 -2.40
CA PRO A 34 -17.15 -5.44 -3.34
C PRO A 34 -16.52 -4.95 -4.63
N ALA A 35 -15.60 -5.73 -5.21
CA ALA A 35 -14.82 -5.33 -6.37
C ALA A 35 -15.66 -4.81 -7.54
N ASP A 36 -16.82 -5.45 -7.81
CA ASP A 36 -17.73 -5.08 -8.89
C ASP A 36 -18.50 -3.78 -8.63
N LYS A 37 -18.42 -3.23 -7.41
CA LYS A 37 -19.12 -2.00 -7.03
C LYS A 37 -18.22 -0.78 -6.92
N VAL A 38 -16.91 -0.96 -7.01
CA VAL A 38 -15.95 0.15 -6.79
C VAL A 38 -16.21 1.31 -7.76
N THR A 39 -16.33 1.03 -9.05
CA THR A 39 -16.50 2.09 -10.07
C THR A 39 -17.77 2.89 -9.84
N ASN A 40 -18.90 2.21 -9.63
CA ASN A 40 -20.18 2.89 -9.43
C ASN A 40 -20.20 3.68 -8.11
N GLU A 41 -19.70 3.09 -7.03
CA GLU A 41 -19.65 3.76 -5.74
C GLU A 41 -18.66 4.94 -5.75
N ALA A 42 -17.55 4.83 -6.49
CA ALA A 42 -16.61 5.94 -6.66
C ALA A 42 -17.31 7.16 -7.26
N GLN A 43 -18.11 6.95 -8.31
CA GLN A 43 -18.87 8.04 -8.94
C GLN A 43 -19.92 8.59 -7.99
N ARG A 44 -20.66 7.73 -7.32
CA ARG A 44 -21.73 8.15 -6.40
C ARG A 44 -21.19 8.98 -5.22
N LEU A 45 -20.04 8.60 -4.67
CA LEU A 45 -19.44 9.24 -3.50
C LEU A 45 -18.50 10.40 -3.88
N GLY A 46 -18.11 10.51 -5.15
CA GLY A 46 -17.04 11.42 -5.53
C GLY A 46 -15.71 10.99 -4.95
N ALA A 47 -15.46 9.68 -4.87
CA ALA A 47 -14.25 9.09 -4.28
C ALA A 47 -13.24 8.72 -5.35
N ALA A 48 -11.95 8.82 -5.01
CA ALA A 48 -10.86 8.37 -5.86
C ALA A 48 -10.65 6.86 -5.70
N PRO A 49 -10.81 6.07 -6.78
CA PRO A 49 -10.59 4.62 -6.69
C PRO A 49 -9.11 4.29 -6.72
N PHE A 50 -8.72 3.25 -5.99
CA PHE A 50 -7.35 2.74 -6.00
C PHE A 50 -7.34 1.22 -5.86
N ASP A 51 -6.25 0.60 -6.29
CA ASP A 51 -6.01 -0.85 -6.25
C ASP A 51 -7.19 -1.67 -6.78
N VAL A 52 -7.70 -1.25 -7.91
CA VAL A 52 -8.73 -1.96 -8.66
C VAL A 52 -8.37 -1.90 -10.14
N LYS A 53 -8.81 -2.90 -10.91
CA LYS A 53 -8.45 -3.02 -12.32
C LYS A 53 -8.95 -1.83 -13.13
N GLY A 54 -8.08 -1.28 -13.97
CA GLY A 54 -8.46 -0.25 -14.95
C GLY A 54 -8.47 1.17 -14.43
N VAL A 55 -8.00 1.43 -13.21
CA VAL A 55 -7.91 2.80 -12.68
C VAL A 55 -6.47 3.31 -12.67
N GLU A 56 -6.31 4.64 -12.65
CA GLU A 56 -5.01 5.29 -12.62
C GLU A 56 -4.14 4.82 -11.44
N LEU A 57 -4.73 4.72 -10.26
CA LEU A 57 -4.04 4.30 -9.04
C LEU A 57 -4.15 2.79 -8.82
N GLY A 58 -4.07 2.02 -9.89
CA GLY A 58 -4.05 0.56 -9.88
C GLY A 58 -2.69 0.00 -10.27
N HIS A 59 -2.66 -1.29 -10.54
CA HIS A 59 -1.45 -1.94 -11.06
C HIS A 59 -1.19 -1.53 -12.51
N HIS A 60 0.08 -1.28 -12.85
CA HIS A 60 0.52 -0.97 -14.21
C HIS A 60 1.72 -1.85 -14.55
N GLY A 61 1.49 -2.87 -15.38
CA GLY A 61 2.52 -3.86 -15.67
C GLY A 61 2.88 -4.62 -14.41
N LYS A 62 4.15 -4.59 -14.03
CA LYS A 62 4.64 -5.22 -12.79
C LYS A 62 4.64 -4.28 -11.58
N GLU A 63 4.29 -3.02 -11.77
CA GLU A 63 4.21 -2.07 -10.68
C GLU A 63 2.88 -2.19 -9.94
N CYS A 64 2.92 -2.04 -8.62
CA CYS A 64 1.72 -2.13 -7.79
C CYS A 64 1.08 -0.74 -7.57
N SER A 65 -0.09 -0.74 -6.94
CA SER A 65 -0.85 0.51 -6.70
C SER A 65 -0.11 1.47 -5.78
N PHE A 66 0.62 0.96 -4.80
CA PHE A 66 1.46 1.80 -3.92
C PHE A 66 2.45 2.63 -4.75
N GLU A 67 3.10 2.00 -5.73
CA GLU A 67 4.04 2.68 -6.62
C GLU A 67 3.34 3.71 -7.50
N ALA A 68 2.13 3.42 -7.96
CA ALA A 68 1.33 4.39 -8.73
C ALA A 68 1.05 5.66 -7.93
N ILE A 69 0.72 5.51 -6.64
CA ILE A 69 0.48 6.64 -5.75
C ILE A 69 1.77 7.43 -5.50
N LEU A 70 2.89 6.74 -5.25
CA LEU A 70 4.19 7.40 -5.10
C LEU A 70 4.51 8.29 -6.28
N LYS A 71 4.28 7.81 -7.49
CA LYS A 71 4.55 8.55 -8.73
C LYS A 71 3.61 9.74 -8.89
N LYS A 72 2.32 9.52 -8.72
CA LYS A 72 1.32 10.56 -8.92
C LYS A 72 1.56 11.77 -8.02
N TYR A 73 1.90 11.52 -6.75
CA TYR A 73 2.07 12.57 -5.76
C TYR A 73 3.52 12.98 -5.54
N ASN A 74 4.41 12.57 -6.46
CA ASN A 74 5.82 12.94 -6.47
C ASN A 74 6.54 12.58 -5.16
N LEU A 75 6.24 11.42 -4.63
CA LEU A 75 6.81 10.94 -3.36
C LEU A 75 8.07 10.08 -3.56
N THR A 76 8.43 9.77 -4.81
CA THR A 76 9.63 9.00 -5.13
C THR A 76 10.92 9.75 -4.82
N SER A 77 10.84 11.06 -4.57
CA SER A 77 11.97 11.85 -4.12
C SER A 77 12.42 11.51 -2.70
N ASP A 78 11.57 10.86 -1.91
CA ASP A 78 11.95 10.29 -0.62
C ASP A 78 12.50 8.88 -0.86
N PRO A 79 13.84 8.67 -0.70
CA PRO A 79 14.43 7.36 -0.99
C PRO A 79 13.93 6.25 -0.05
N ALA A 80 13.50 6.60 1.16
CA ALA A 80 12.91 5.62 2.08
C ALA A 80 11.55 5.15 1.58
N LEU A 81 10.72 6.05 1.05
CA LEU A 81 9.45 5.66 0.42
C LEU A 81 9.68 4.86 -0.85
N ALA A 82 10.72 5.18 -1.61
CA ALA A 82 11.07 4.41 -2.81
C ALA A 82 11.44 2.96 -2.45
N LEU A 83 12.24 2.75 -1.40
CA LEU A 83 12.56 1.42 -0.91
C LEU A 83 11.31 0.70 -0.38
N LEU A 84 10.48 1.39 0.39
CA LEU A 84 9.23 0.82 0.90
C LEU A 84 8.32 0.38 -0.25
N GLY A 85 8.25 1.15 -1.33
CA GLY A 85 7.51 0.79 -2.53
C GLY A 85 7.98 -0.53 -3.14
N LYS A 86 9.29 -0.77 -3.17
CA LYS A 86 9.86 -2.04 -3.65
C LYS A 86 9.47 -3.21 -2.73
N ILE A 87 9.47 -3.01 -1.43
CA ILE A 87 9.07 -4.03 -0.46
C ILE A 87 7.58 -4.36 -0.61
N VAL A 88 6.73 -3.34 -0.69
CA VAL A 88 5.29 -3.51 -0.91
C VAL A 88 5.02 -4.23 -2.23
N ASN A 89 5.71 -3.84 -3.30
CA ASN A 89 5.60 -4.53 -4.58
C ASN A 89 5.93 -6.03 -4.43
N GLY A 90 7.01 -6.35 -3.74
CA GLY A 90 7.42 -7.74 -3.53
C GLY A 90 6.39 -8.56 -2.75
N ALA A 91 5.66 -7.92 -1.84
CA ALA A 91 4.59 -8.58 -1.09
C ALA A 91 3.29 -8.73 -1.90
N ASP A 92 3.03 -7.79 -2.81
CA ASP A 92 1.75 -7.70 -3.54
C ASP A 92 1.76 -8.36 -4.92
N THR A 93 2.95 -8.71 -5.42
CA THR A 93 3.15 -9.31 -6.75
C THR A 93 3.98 -10.59 -6.64
N ASP A 94 4.46 -11.09 -7.80
CA ASP A 94 5.36 -12.24 -7.84
C ASP A 94 6.82 -11.88 -7.45
N ASN A 95 7.06 -10.63 -7.08
CA ASN A 95 8.37 -10.11 -6.65
C ASN A 95 9.46 -10.19 -7.73
N THR A 96 9.07 -10.24 -9.01
CA THR A 96 10.05 -10.35 -10.10
C THR A 96 10.59 -9.01 -10.57
N LEU A 97 9.88 -7.90 -10.28
CA LEU A 97 10.32 -6.57 -10.70
C LEU A 97 11.57 -6.12 -9.94
N TRP A 98 11.52 -6.20 -8.61
CA TRP A 98 12.59 -5.69 -7.75
C TRP A 98 13.37 -6.78 -7.02
N ASN A 99 12.82 -8.00 -6.93
CA ASN A 99 13.40 -9.10 -6.16
C ASN A 99 13.77 -8.68 -4.73
N GLN A 100 12.80 -8.03 -4.06
CA GLN A 100 13.04 -7.45 -2.73
C GLN A 100 12.80 -8.51 -1.64
N PRO A 101 13.84 -8.91 -0.88
CA PRO A 101 13.72 -10.02 0.08
C PRO A 101 12.66 -9.82 1.17
N GLU A 102 12.49 -8.59 1.66
CA GLU A 102 11.54 -8.26 2.71
C GLU A 102 10.08 -8.49 2.28
N GLY A 103 9.81 -8.51 0.95
CA GLY A 103 8.45 -8.67 0.43
C GLY A 103 7.77 -9.94 0.90
N ALA A 104 8.49 -11.07 0.94
CA ALA A 104 7.92 -12.34 1.39
C ALA A 104 7.48 -12.27 2.86
N GLY A 105 8.27 -11.60 3.71
CA GLY A 105 7.93 -11.41 5.13
C GLY A 105 6.70 -10.54 5.29
N LEU A 106 6.62 -9.45 4.56
CA LEU A 106 5.45 -8.56 4.60
C LEU A 106 4.20 -9.29 4.12
N GLU A 107 4.29 -10.09 3.06
CA GLU A 107 3.16 -10.88 2.57
C GLU A 107 2.64 -11.83 3.64
N ALA A 108 3.54 -12.52 4.36
CA ALA A 108 3.16 -13.41 5.45
C ALA A 108 2.45 -12.67 6.58
N ILE A 109 2.96 -11.50 6.95
CA ILE A 109 2.34 -10.65 7.98
C ILE A 109 0.95 -10.19 7.54
N ALA A 110 0.83 -9.71 6.30
CA ALA A 110 -0.44 -9.24 5.76
C ALA A 110 -1.49 -10.37 5.74
N GLU A 111 -1.09 -11.58 5.34
CA GLU A 111 -1.99 -12.72 5.38
C GLU A 111 -2.40 -13.05 6.82
N GLY A 112 -1.45 -12.98 7.77
CA GLY A 112 -1.72 -13.22 9.18
C GLY A 112 -2.77 -12.27 9.75
N PHE A 113 -2.69 -10.98 9.41
CA PHE A 113 -3.68 -10.00 9.88
C PHE A 113 -5.12 -10.35 9.47
N ARG A 114 -5.31 -10.96 8.29
CA ARG A 114 -6.63 -11.39 7.82
C ARG A 114 -7.25 -12.48 8.69
N HIS A 115 -6.47 -13.13 9.53
CA HIS A 115 -6.92 -14.23 10.40
C HIS A 115 -6.97 -13.84 11.89
N LEU A 116 -6.78 -12.56 12.23
CA LEU A 116 -6.85 -12.09 13.62
C LEU A 116 -8.26 -11.76 14.10
N GLY A 117 -9.26 -11.88 13.21
CA GLY A 117 -10.66 -11.73 13.62
C GLY A 117 -11.16 -10.30 13.75
N TYR A 118 -10.56 -9.35 13.01
CA TYR A 118 -11.08 -7.98 12.97
C TYR A 118 -12.48 -7.98 12.35
N LYS A 119 -13.34 -7.06 12.83
CA LYS A 119 -14.75 -7.02 12.41
C LYS A 119 -14.93 -6.50 10.98
N ASP A 120 -14.03 -5.64 10.50
CA ASP A 120 -14.11 -5.07 9.15
C ASP A 120 -12.74 -4.58 8.68
N ASP A 121 -12.69 -4.10 7.44
CA ASP A 121 -11.46 -3.61 6.81
C ASP A 121 -10.92 -2.34 7.48
N HIS A 122 -11.78 -1.52 8.06
CA HIS A 122 -11.34 -0.32 8.79
C HIS A 122 -10.55 -0.68 10.03
N GLU A 123 -11.03 -1.65 10.80
CA GLU A 123 -10.36 -2.09 12.02
C GLU A 123 -9.03 -2.77 11.69
N LEU A 124 -9.02 -3.64 10.67
CA LEU A 124 -7.78 -4.29 10.21
C LEU A 124 -6.76 -3.26 9.76
N ASN A 125 -7.17 -2.28 8.92
CA ASN A 125 -6.29 -1.22 8.45
C ASN A 125 -5.65 -0.47 9.62
N SER A 126 -6.45 0.00 10.56
CA SER A 126 -5.95 0.74 11.71
C SER A 126 -4.93 -0.07 12.52
N ALA A 127 -5.18 -1.36 12.68
CA ALA A 127 -4.29 -2.24 13.44
C ALA A 127 -2.98 -2.53 12.69
N GLU A 128 -3.03 -2.74 11.38
CA GLU A 128 -1.86 -3.13 10.61
C GLU A 128 -0.95 -1.93 10.26
N TRP A 129 -1.42 -0.70 10.31
CA TRP A 129 -0.62 0.47 9.95
C TRP A 129 0.70 0.57 10.72
N ILE A 130 0.77 0.04 11.93
CA ILE A 130 2.03 0.01 12.71
C ILE A 130 3.12 -0.79 11.99
N VAL A 131 2.74 -1.80 11.21
CA VAL A 131 3.69 -2.58 10.40
C VAL A 131 4.36 -1.67 9.36
N TYR A 132 3.58 -0.82 8.70
CA TYR A 132 4.11 0.12 7.70
C TYR A 132 4.89 1.27 8.34
N ASP A 133 4.51 1.71 9.54
CA ASP A 133 5.32 2.65 10.32
C ASP A 133 6.71 2.05 10.59
N ALA A 134 6.75 0.78 11.02
CA ALA A 134 8.01 0.09 11.31
C ALA A 134 8.84 -0.12 10.03
N LEU A 135 8.21 -0.50 8.93
CA LEU A 135 8.90 -0.67 7.66
C LEU A 135 9.47 0.65 7.14
N TYR A 136 8.72 1.74 7.28
CA TYR A 136 9.22 3.05 6.87
C TYR A 136 10.42 3.48 7.70
N ALA A 137 10.38 3.27 9.01
CA ALA A 137 11.51 3.53 9.90
C ALA A 137 12.74 2.70 9.51
N TYR A 138 12.53 1.42 9.18
CA TYR A 138 13.57 0.54 8.67
C TYR A 138 14.18 1.11 7.36
N CYS A 139 13.33 1.52 6.43
CA CYS A 139 13.78 2.10 5.16
C CYS A 139 14.60 3.38 5.37
N GLN A 140 14.16 4.25 6.28
CA GLN A 140 14.90 5.47 6.63
C GLN A 140 16.28 5.14 7.18
N GLU A 141 16.38 4.14 8.05
CA GLU A 141 17.66 3.71 8.62
C GLU A 141 18.56 3.10 7.54
N MET A 142 18.02 2.33 6.60
CA MET A 142 18.79 1.77 5.51
C MET A 142 19.35 2.87 4.61
N VAL A 143 18.56 3.87 4.28
CA VAL A 143 19.02 5.03 3.50
C VAL A 143 20.14 5.75 4.25
N ARG A 144 19.96 5.99 5.55
CA ARG A 144 20.98 6.63 6.38
C ARG A 144 22.31 5.88 6.37
N GLN A 145 22.26 4.54 6.32
CA GLN A 145 23.44 3.68 6.26
C GLN A 145 24.04 3.54 4.85
N GLY A 146 23.46 4.20 3.85
CA GLY A 146 23.89 4.06 2.46
C GLY A 146 23.46 2.74 1.82
N LYS A 147 22.35 2.15 2.28
CA LYS A 147 21.78 0.90 1.77
C LYS A 147 20.37 1.13 1.18
N PRO A 148 20.27 1.85 0.04
CA PRO A 148 18.96 2.22 -0.51
C PRO A 148 18.12 1.03 -1.01
N ASP A 149 18.71 -0.16 -1.11
CA ASP A 149 18.02 -1.38 -1.50
C ASP A 149 17.80 -2.36 -0.33
N GLY A 150 18.05 -1.93 0.91
CA GLY A 150 17.82 -2.71 2.11
C GLY A 150 19.04 -3.51 2.57
N MET A 151 18.93 -4.09 3.78
CA MET A 151 20.06 -4.76 4.43
C MET A 151 20.41 -6.11 3.81
N PHE A 152 19.53 -6.68 3.00
CA PHE A 152 19.70 -8.02 2.44
C PHE A 152 20.23 -7.99 0.99
N LYS A 153 20.59 -6.82 0.49
CA LYS A 153 21.13 -6.63 -0.86
C LYS A 153 22.47 -5.95 -0.88
#